data_941caed704bb98be3fbf63f3ab5dafa3
#
_entry.id   941caed704bb98be3fbf63f3ab5dafa3
#
_cell.length_a   1.000
_cell.length_b   1.000
_cell.length_c   1.000
_cell.angle_alpha   90.00
_cell.angle_beta   90.00
_cell.angle_gamma   90.00
#
_symmetry.space_group_name_H-M   'P 1'
#
loop_
_entity.id
_entity.type
_entity.pdbx_description
1 polymer ?
#
loop_
_entity_poly.entity_id
_entity_poly.type
_entity_poly.pdbx_seq_one_letter_code
_entity_poly.pdbx_strand_id
1 'polypeptide(L)'
;ALNLKSMNDEYAQASLLPTATPTPLAGGILPGGHEPPAEAGSVPAHLRNLVEGESPPAIAIPTPGPEAPTRIAIPAINVDALIVEGDLPEQLKLGVGHQLGSANPGERGNMVLSAHDDIYGEIFRRLHELELGDEVIVYAGEQPYRYLVRAKQIVEPTEVSVLAATTKPVATLITCYPYMVDTHRVVIVAELQ
;
A
#
# COMPACT_ATOMS: atom_id res chain seq x y z
N ALA A 1 17.96 -17.70 6.46
CA ALA A 1 17.72 -16.78 5.34
C ALA A 1 16.50 -17.29 4.59
N LEU A 2 15.41 -16.51 4.61
CA LEU A 2 14.20 -16.81 3.82
C LEU A 2 14.59 -16.78 2.33
N ASN A 3 14.27 -17.85 1.61
CA ASN A 3 14.57 -17.91 0.19
C ASN A 3 13.45 -17.17 -0.58
N LEU A 4 13.67 -15.89 -0.86
CA LEU A 4 12.77 -15.02 -1.63
C LEU A 4 12.29 -15.65 -2.95
N LYS A 5 13.18 -16.39 -3.61
CA LYS A 5 12.86 -17.07 -4.87
C LYS A 5 11.82 -18.17 -4.68
N SER A 6 11.93 -18.97 -3.60
CA SER A 6 10.98 -20.04 -3.29
C SER A 6 9.60 -19.48 -2.96
N MET A 7 9.53 -18.34 -2.26
CA MET A 7 8.25 -17.68 -1.94
C MET A 7 7.57 -17.13 -3.20
N ASN A 8 8.31 -16.55 -4.12
CA ASN A 8 7.76 -16.04 -5.37
C ASN A 8 7.31 -17.16 -6.31
N ASP A 9 8.05 -18.28 -6.38
CA ASP A 9 7.72 -19.42 -7.24
C ASP A 9 6.42 -20.13 -6.78
N GLU A 10 6.16 -20.21 -5.46
CA GLU A 10 4.95 -20.82 -4.91
C GLU A 10 3.68 -20.04 -5.25
N TYR A 11 3.78 -18.71 -5.32
CA TYR A 11 2.63 -17.82 -5.58
C TYR A 11 2.52 -17.36 -7.04
N ALA A 12 3.54 -17.60 -7.87
CA ALA A 12 3.55 -17.20 -9.29
C ALA A 12 2.46 -17.87 -10.14
N GLN A 13 1.92 -19.00 -9.70
CA GLN A 13 0.85 -19.72 -10.42
C GLN A 13 -0.55 -19.10 -10.21
N ALA A 14 -0.72 -18.18 -9.25
CA ALA A 14 -1.96 -17.46 -9.02
C ALA A 14 -1.99 -16.11 -9.78
N SER A 15 -1.52 -16.09 -11.01
CA SER A 15 -1.31 -14.88 -11.80
C SER A 15 -2.62 -14.14 -12.11
N LEU A 16 -2.98 -13.19 -11.26
CA LEU A 16 -4.01 -12.17 -11.47
C LEU A 16 -3.37 -10.79 -11.73
N LEU A 17 -2.16 -10.76 -12.25
CA LEU A 17 -1.54 -9.49 -12.60
C LEU A 17 -2.39 -8.78 -13.67
N PRO A 18 -2.65 -7.49 -13.50
CA PRO A 18 -3.38 -6.71 -14.48
C PRO A 18 -2.62 -6.68 -15.80
N THR A 19 -3.33 -6.90 -16.90
CA THR A 19 -2.78 -6.80 -18.27
C THR A 19 -2.80 -5.39 -18.83
N ALA A 20 -3.12 -4.39 -18.01
CA ALA A 20 -3.16 -2.99 -18.43
C ALA A 20 -1.75 -2.37 -18.39
N THR A 21 -1.46 -1.51 -19.34
CA THR A 21 -0.22 -0.71 -19.34
C THR A 21 -0.26 0.25 -18.14
N PRO A 22 0.72 0.22 -17.23
CA PRO A 22 0.72 1.09 -16.06
C PRO A 22 0.82 2.56 -16.48
N THR A 23 0.01 3.40 -15.87
CA THR A 23 0.22 4.85 -15.93
C THR A 23 1.40 5.16 -15.02
N PRO A 24 2.46 5.84 -15.48
CA PRO A 24 3.60 6.16 -14.63
C PRO A 24 3.17 7.07 -13.49
N LEU A 25 3.33 6.60 -12.26
CA LEU A 25 3.22 7.45 -11.07
C LEU A 25 4.43 8.39 -11.00
N ALA A 26 4.19 9.63 -10.59
CA ALA A 26 5.27 10.58 -10.34
C ALA A 26 6.21 10.00 -9.27
N GLY A 27 7.43 9.64 -9.69
CA GLY A 27 8.45 9.10 -8.80
C GLY A 27 8.74 7.60 -8.91
N GLY A 28 7.86 6.79 -9.50
CA GLY A 28 8.14 5.36 -9.82
C GLY A 28 8.47 4.46 -8.63
N ILE A 29 8.02 4.78 -7.42
CA ILE A 29 8.27 4.01 -6.19
C ILE A 29 6.93 3.68 -5.53
N LEU A 30 6.75 2.42 -5.12
CA LEU A 30 5.57 1.97 -4.39
C LEU A 30 5.44 2.65 -3.03
N PRO A 31 4.21 2.98 -2.58
CA PRO A 31 3.96 3.58 -1.27
C PRO A 31 4.37 2.65 -0.11
N GLY A 32 4.48 3.19 1.08
CA GLY A 32 4.82 2.48 2.32
C GLY A 32 6.27 2.63 2.78
N GLY A 33 7.16 3.24 1.98
CA GLY A 33 8.50 3.61 2.43
C GLY A 33 8.46 4.84 3.35
N HIS A 34 9.30 4.87 4.39
CA HIS A 34 9.52 6.05 5.22
C HIS A 34 10.80 6.77 4.80
N GLU A 35 10.87 8.06 5.10
CA GLU A 35 12.08 8.84 4.86
C GLU A 35 13.27 8.24 5.62
N PRO A 36 14.45 8.17 5.00
CA PRO A 36 15.65 7.81 5.73
C PRO A 36 15.88 8.76 6.91
N PRO A 37 16.48 8.28 8.04
CA PRO A 37 16.72 9.12 9.21
C PRO A 37 17.49 10.39 8.82
N ALA A 38 17.17 11.50 9.47
CA ALA A 38 17.69 12.85 9.17
C ALA A 38 19.22 12.97 9.17
N GLU A 39 19.94 11.94 9.64
CA GLU A 39 21.40 11.86 9.60
C GLU A 39 21.96 11.24 8.31
N ALA A 40 21.12 10.72 7.43
CA ALA A 40 21.54 10.17 6.14
C ALA A 40 21.82 11.27 5.14
N GLY A 41 22.92 11.97 5.33
CA GLY A 41 23.45 12.97 4.42
C GLY A 41 23.05 14.41 4.79
N SER A 42 23.94 15.11 5.45
CA SER A 42 23.80 16.56 5.65
C SER A 42 23.67 17.24 4.29
N VAL A 43 22.58 18.01 4.12
CA VAL A 43 22.39 18.86 2.93
C VAL A 43 23.65 19.71 2.73
N PRO A 44 24.29 19.62 1.55
CA PRO A 44 25.49 20.43 1.28
C PRO A 44 25.24 21.90 1.57
N ALA A 45 26.24 22.61 2.15
CA ALA A 45 26.08 23.97 2.66
C ALA A 45 25.53 24.96 1.60
N HIS A 46 25.79 24.73 0.32
CA HIS A 46 25.29 25.56 -0.79
C HIS A 46 23.82 25.37 -1.11
N LEU A 47 23.19 24.29 -0.61
CA LEU A 47 21.76 23.98 -0.81
C LEU A 47 20.90 24.35 0.42
N ARG A 48 21.53 24.74 1.56
CA ARG A 48 20.81 25.07 2.79
C ARG A 48 19.84 26.24 2.61
N ASN A 49 20.22 27.23 1.83
CA ASN A 49 19.36 28.39 1.56
C ASN A 49 18.12 28.05 0.72
N LEU A 50 18.07 26.89 0.06
CA LEU A 50 16.89 26.41 -0.66
C LEU A 50 15.90 25.68 0.28
N VAL A 51 16.35 25.29 1.47
CA VAL A 51 15.56 24.54 2.46
C VAL A 51 15.06 25.47 3.58
N GLU A 52 15.69 26.64 3.78
CA GLU A 52 15.33 27.59 4.84
C GLU A 52 14.20 28.56 4.50
N GLY A 53 13.59 28.43 3.32
CA GLY A 53 12.48 29.27 2.89
C GLY A 53 11.16 28.50 2.85
N GLU A 54 10.27 28.77 3.78
CA GLU A 54 8.90 28.27 3.95
C GLU A 54 8.79 26.81 4.44
N SER A 55 8.13 26.67 5.57
CA SER A 55 7.53 25.38 5.94
C SER A 55 6.73 24.88 4.74
N PRO A 56 6.93 23.63 4.26
CA PRO A 56 6.13 23.13 3.15
C PRO A 56 4.65 23.33 3.49
N PRO A 57 3.82 23.74 2.52
CA PRO A 57 2.41 23.90 2.77
C PRO A 57 1.87 22.62 3.39
N ALA A 58 1.10 22.73 4.47
CA ALA A 58 0.46 21.59 5.09
C ALA A 58 -0.30 20.84 4.00
N ILE A 59 0.14 19.60 3.71
CA ILE A 59 -0.51 18.77 2.72
C ILE A 59 -1.92 18.51 3.26
N ALA A 60 -2.91 19.11 2.63
CA ALA A 60 -4.31 18.88 3.00
C ALA A 60 -4.63 17.40 2.75
N ILE A 61 -5.10 16.72 3.79
CA ILE A 61 -5.63 15.36 3.64
C ILE A 61 -6.93 15.50 2.83
N PRO A 62 -7.05 14.86 1.65
CA PRO A 62 -8.27 14.92 0.88
C PRO A 62 -9.47 14.44 1.70
N THR A 63 -10.60 15.09 1.57
CA THR A 63 -11.84 14.63 2.21
C THR A 63 -12.36 13.42 1.44
N PRO A 64 -12.57 12.26 2.09
CA PRO A 64 -13.11 11.07 1.43
C PRO A 64 -14.46 11.34 0.79
N GLY A 65 -14.67 10.78 -0.41
CA GLY A 65 -15.99 10.74 -1.05
C GLY A 65 -16.95 9.79 -0.32
N PRO A 66 -18.25 9.81 -0.62
CA PRO A 66 -19.26 9.01 0.08
C PRO A 66 -19.06 7.49 -0.11
N GLU A 67 -18.37 7.08 -1.15
CA GLU A 67 -18.07 5.67 -1.46
C GLU A 67 -16.63 5.27 -1.16
N ALA A 68 -15.83 6.20 -0.64
CA ALA A 68 -14.43 5.94 -0.30
C ALA A 68 -14.30 4.92 0.84
N PRO A 69 -13.22 4.13 0.87
CA PRO A 69 -12.98 3.20 1.95
C PRO A 69 -12.69 3.95 3.26
N THR A 70 -13.29 3.49 4.36
CA THR A 70 -13.17 4.14 5.68
C THR A 70 -12.47 3.27 6.73
N ARG A 71 -12.53 1.95 6.57
CA ARG A 71 -11.96 0.99 7.53
C ARG A 71 -11.58 -0.30 6.82
N ILE A 72 -10.54 -0.96 7.31
CA ILE A 72 -10.13 -2.30 6.86
C ILE A 72 -10.06 -3.25 8.05
N ALA A 73 -10.54 -4.48 7.86
CA ALA A 73 -10.38 -5.57 8.80
C ALA A 73 -9.78 -6.79 8.07
N ILE A 74 -8.73 -7.39 8.66
CA ILE A 74 -8.08 -8.61 8.15
C ILE A 74 -7.91 -9.57 9.32
N PRO A 75 -8.89 -10.46 9.57
CA PRO A 75 -8.92 -11.30 10.76
C PRO A 75 -7.70 -12.21 10.92
N ALA A 76 -7.19 -12.77 9.82
CA ALA A 76 -6.05 -13.70 9.83
C ALA A 76 -4.78 -13.11 10.47
N ILE A 77 -4.60 -11.78 10.39
CA ILE A 77 -3.42 -11.09 10.95
C ILE A 77 -3.79 -10.05 12.02
N ASN A 78 -5.04 -10.08 12.51
CA ASN A 78 -5.58 -9.18 13.54
C ASN A 78 -5.47 -7.69 13.18
N VAL A 79 -5.67 -7.33 11.92
CA VAL A 79 -5.76 -5.93 11.50
C VAL A 79 -7.21 -5.45 11.63
N ASP A 80 -7.38 -4.28 12.23
CA ASP A 80 -8.60 -3.51 12.29
C ASP A 80 -8.19 -2.03 12.38
N ALA A 81 -8.27 -1.30 11.25
CA ALA A 81 -7.69 0.02 11.14
C ALA A 81 -8.55 0.97 10.29
N LEU A 82 -8.41 2.26 10.56
CA LEU A 82 -9.00 3.31 9.73
C LEU A 82 -8.26 3.42 8.41
N ILE A 83 -8.99 3.77 7.36
CA ILE A 83 -8.44 4.13 6.05
C ILE A 83 -8.57 5.65 5.89
N VAL A 84 -7.52 6.27 5.36
CA VAL A 84 -7.45 7.69 5.02
C VAL A 84 -7.20 7.87 3.54
N GLU A 85 -7.71 8.93 2.94
CA GLU A 85 -7.44 9.26 1.54
C GLU A 85 -6.02 9.78 1.36
N GLY A 86 -5.29 9.22 0.39
CA GLY A 86 -3.90 9.51 0.10
C GLY A 86 -2.93 8.53 0.75
N ASP A 87 -1.77 8.40 0.16
CA ASP A 87 -0.72 7.45 0.53
C ASP A 87 0.65 8.11 0.71
N LEU A 88 0.65 9.45 0.88
CA LEU A 88 1.86 10.18 1.24
C LEU A 88 2.24 9.94 2.71
N PRO A 89 3.49 10.19 3.12
CA PRO A 89 3.96 9.93 4.48
C PRO A 89 3.07 10.50 5.59
N GLU A 90 2.49 11.68 5.40
CA GLU A 90 1.62 12.31 6.40
C GLU A 90 0.29 11.58 6.59
N GLN A 91 -0.29 11.01 5.53
CA GLN A 91 -1.49 10.20 5.59
C GLN A 91 -1.21 8.84 6.24
N LEU A 92 -0.10 8.20 5.86
CA LEU A 92 0.28 6.88 6.38
C LEU A 92 0.60 6.89 7.88
N LYS A 93 0.87 8.05 8.48
CA LYS A 93 0.96 8.21 9.95
C LYS A 93 -0.38 8.02 10.66
N LEU A 94 -1.50 8.24 9.97
CA LEU A 94 -2.84 8.25 10.54
C LEU A 94 -3.56 6.93 10.40
N GLY A 95 -3.16 6.09 9.46
CA GLY A 95 -3.83 4.83 9.18
C GLY A 95 -3.37 4.17 7.88
N VAL A 96 -4.23 3.35 7.32
CA VAL A 96 -4.04 2.78 5.99
C VAL A 96 -4.35 3.84 4.95
N GLY A 97 -3.43 4.11 4.04
CA GLY A 97 -3.63 5.07 2.95
C GLY A 97 -4.37 4.43 1.78
N HIS A 98 -5.40 5.10 1.28
CA HIS A 98 -6.05 4.78 0.02
C HIS A 98 -5.46 5.65 -1.09
N GLN A 99 -4.83 5.04 -2.08
CA GLN A 99 -4.17 5.77 -3.16
C GLN A 99 -5.19 6.59 -3.97
N LEU A 100 -4.92 7.89 -4.10
CA LEU A 100 -5.79 8.80 -4.86
C LEU A 100 -5.95 8.35 -6.31
N GLY A 101 -7.21 8.26 -6.74
CA GLY A 101 -7.56 7.85 -8.11
C GLY A 101 -7.54 6.35 -8.35
N SER A 102 -7.23 5.54 -7.35
CA SER A 102 -7.51 4.09 -7.38
C SER A 102 -9.01 3.83 -7.18
N ALA A 103 -9.47 2.60 -7.43
CA ALA A 103 -10.89 2.24 -7.35
C ALA A 103 -11.39 2.30 -5.89
N ASN A 104 -12.70 2.57 -5.72
CA ASN A 104 -13.39 2.45 -4.43
C ASN A 104 -13.84 1.00 -4.16
N PRO A 105 -14.22 0.66 -2.91
CA PRO A 105 -14.73 -0.66 -2.59
C PRO A 105 -15.90 -1.07 -3.48
N GLY A 106 -15.81 -2.27 -4.08
CA GLY A 106 -16.84 -2.80 -4.97
C GLY A 106 -16.78 -2.32 -6.41
N GLU A 107 -16.04 -1.27 -6.71
CA GLU A 107 -15.88 -0.79 -8.09
C GLU A 107 -14.97 -1.69 -8.92
N ARG A 108 -15.21 -1.70 -10.22
CA ARG A 108 -14.26 -2.30 -11.18
C ARG A 108 -12.98 -1.48 -11.20
N GLY A 109 -11.87 -2.14 -11.01
CA GLY A 109 -10.57 -1.51 -10.93
C GLY A 109 -9.76 -2.07 -9.79
N ASN A 110 -8.62 -1.45 -9.55
CA ASN A 110 -7.69 -1.81 -8.49
C ASN A 110 -7.75 -0.76 -7.37
N MET A 111 -8.30 -1.14 -6.23
CA MET A 111 -8.25 -0.34 -5.00
C MET A 111 -6.90 -0.56 -4.34
N VAL A 112 -6.07 0.46 -4.27
CA VAL A 112 -4.72 0.36 -3.71
C VAL A 112 -4.69 0.91 -2.29
N LEU A 113 -4.27 0.06 -1.36
CA LEU A 113 -4.18 0.35 0.07
C LEU A 113 -2.76 0.09 0.58
N SER A 114 -2.17 1.04 1.28
CA SER A 114 -0.83 0.93 1.82
C SER A 114 -0.74 1.33 3.29
N ALA A 115 0.16 0.71 4.04
CA ALA A 115 0.44 1.08 5.42
C ALA A 115 1.86 0.68 5.81
N HIS A 116 2.35 1.27 6.89
CA HIS A 116 3.65 0.92 7.47
C HIS A 116 3.64 -0.46 8.12
N ASP A 117 4.77 -1.14 8.07
CA ASP A 117 5.02 -2.41 8.77
C ASP A 117 5.81 -2.25 10.07
N ASP A 118 6.56 -1.15 10.25
CA ASP A 118 7.54 -0.98 11.31
C ASP A 118 7.36 0.30 12.16
N ILE A 119 6.53 1.25 11.72
CA ILE A 119 6.25 2.51 12.43
C ILE A 119 4.74 2.84 12.44
N TYR A 120 4.33 3.84 13.21
CA TYR A 120 2.95 4.36 13.28
C TYR A 120 1.87 3.28 13.44
N GLY A 121 2.09 2.37 14.41
CA GLY A 121 1.15 1.30 14.74
C GLY A 121 1.39 0.00 13.97
N GLU A 122 2.38 -0.04 13.06
CA GLU A 122 2.80 -1.28 12.37
C GLU A 122 1.62 -2.06 11.74
N ILE A 123 0.67 -1.33 11.15
CA ILE A 123 -0.63 -1.87 10.75
C ILE A 123 -0.47 -3.09 9.82
N PHE A 124 0.45 -3.01 8.86
CA PHE A 124 0.70 -4.09 7.90
C PHE A 124 1.94 -4.93 8.21
N ARG A 125 2.42 -4.91 9.47
CA ARG A 125 3.59 -5.70 9.92
C ARG A 125 3.52 -7.17 9.54
N ARG A 126 2.32 -7.76 9.65
CA ARG A 126 2.08 -9.18 9.40
C ARG A 126 1.49 -9.47 8.01
N LEU A 127 1.48 -8.48 7.10
CA LEU A 127 0.88 -8.65 5.77
C LEU A 127 1.48 -9.83 4.99
N HIS A 128 2.77 -10.09 5.18
CA HIS A 128 3.48 -11.21 4.55
C HIS A 128 3.01 -12.60 5.04
N GLU A 129 2.28 -12.68 6.14
CA GLU A 129 1.73 -13.94 6.69
C GLU A 129 0.43 -14.35 6.03
N LEU A 130 -0.24 -13.46 5.28
CA LEU A 130 -1.49 -13.79 4.60
C LEU A 130 -1.31 -14.93 3.61
N GLU A 131 -2.30 -15.81 3.56
CA GLU A 131 -2.35 -16.95 2.65
C GLU A 131 -3.48 -16.78 1.62
N LEU A 132 -3.42 -17.59 0.55
CA LEU A 132 -4.50 -17.62 -0.44
C LEU A 132 -5.81 -18.04 0.20
N GLY A 133 -6.87 -17.27 -0.03
CA GLY A 133 -8.20 -17.51 0.54
C GLY A 133 -8.46 -16.75 1.84
N ASP A 134 -7.47 -16.10 2.45
CA ASP A 134 -7.70 -15.24 3.59
C ASP A 134 -8.61 -14.06 3.22
N GLU A 135 -9.43 -13.64 4.19
CA GLU A 135 -10.43 -12.59 4.00
C GLU A 135 -9.86 -11.21 4.31
N VAL A 136 -10.11 -10.27 3.41
CA VAL A 136 -9.89 -8.84 3.59
C VAL A 136 -11.23 -8.15 3.48
N ILE A 137 -11.66 -7.44 4.53
CA ILE A 137 -12.93 -6.73 4.58
C ILE A 137 -12.65 -5.24 4.56
N VAL A 138 -13.12 -4.55 3.54
CA VAL A 138 -13.02 -3.10 3.43
C VAL A 138 -14.41 -2.50 3.56
N TYR A 139 -14.54 -1.46 4.38
CA TYR A 139 -15.82 -0.79 4.64
C TYR A 139 -15.84 0.58 3.94
N ALA A 140 -16.96 0.89 3.29
CA ALA A 140 -17.33 2.24 2.90
C ALA A 140 -18.47 2.69 3.83
N GLY A 141 -18.13 3.51 4.83
CA GLY A 141 -19.03 3.73 5.96
C GLY A 141 -19.35 2.45 6.70
N GLU A 142 -20.63 2.05 6.75
CA GLU A 142 -21.08 0.81 7.39
C GLU A 142 -21.15 -0.39 6.41
N GLN A 143 -21.02 -0.17 5.11
CA GLN A 143 -21.14 -1.20 4.09
C GLN A 143 -19.84 -2.02 3.98
N PRO A 144 -19.85 -3.34 4.28
CA PRO A 144 -18.69 -4.20 4.10
C PRO A 144 -18.57 -4.71 2.66
N TYR A 145 -17.35 -4.75 2.16
CA TYR A 145 -16.95 -5.39 0.91
C TYR A 145 -15.90 -6.46 1.23
N ARG A 146 -16.19 -7.71 0.89
CA ARG A 146 -15.37 -8.86 1.22
C ARG A 146 -14.53 -9.26 0.02
N TYR A 147 -13.22 -9.27 0.21
CA TYR A 147 -12.23 -9.70 -0.78
C TYR A 147 -11.53 -10.96 -0.27
N LEU A 148 -11.17 -11.86 -1.17
CA LEU A 148 -10.32 -13.02 -0.86
C LEU A 148 -8.95 -12.86 -1.49
N VAL A 149 -7.90 -13.13 -0.72
CA VAL A 149 -6.52 -13.15 -1.21
C VAL A 149 -6.38 -14.17 -2.34
N ARG A 150 -5.85 -13.72 -3.48
CA ARG A 150 -5.62 -14.51 -4.68
C ARG A 150 -4.16 -14.60 -5.07
N ALA A 151 -3.36 -13.60 -4.70
CA ALA A 151 -1.93 -13.62 -4.95
C ALA A 151 -1.17 -12.90 -3.83
N LYS A 152 0.04 -13.35 -3.59
CA LYS A 152 1.04 -12.71 -2.74
C LYS A 152 2.36 -12.66 -3.49
N GLN A 153 3.00 -11.50 -3.49
CA GLN A 153 4.27 -11.28 -4.18
C GLN A 153 5.22 -10.46 -3.31
N ILE A 154 6.51 -10.70 -3.47
CA ILE A 154 7.55 -9.83 -2.95
C ILE A 154 8.25 -9.22 -4.17
N VAL A 155 8.20 -7.90 -4.26
CA VAL A 155 8.66 -7.16 -5.43
C VAL A 155 9.65 -6.05 -5.05
N GLU A 156 10.41 -5.59 -6.03
CA GLU A 156 11.23 -4.39 -5.88
C GLU A 156 10.34 -3.14 -5.71
N PRO A 157 10.79 -2.10 -4.98
CA PRO A 157 10.02 -0.87 -4.79
C PRO A 157 9.65 -0.15 -6.09
N THR A 158 10.35 -0.43 -7.18
CA THR A 158 10.15 0.13 -8.52
C THR A 158 9.14 -0.64 -9.37
N GLU A 159 8.60 -1.76 -8.87
CA GLU A 159 7.62 -2.58 -9.60
C GLU A 159 6.20 -1.99 -9.51
N VAL A 160 5.99 -0.88 -10.21
CA VAL A 160 4.73 -0.13 -10.19
C VAL A 160 3.60 -0.75 -11.02
N SER A 161 3.86 -1.82 -11.75
CA SER A 161 2.82 -2.52 -12.53
C SER A 161 1.71 -3.10 -11.65
N VAL A 162 2.01 -3.39 -10.38
CA VAL A 162 1.04 -3.88 -9.39
C VAL A 162 -0.08 -2.86 -9.09
N LEU A 163 0.11 -1.59 -9.42
CA LEU A 163 -0.86 -0.51 -9.23
C LEU A 163 -1.80 -0.34 -10.43
N ALA A 164 -1.56 -1.07 -11.52
CA ALA A 164 -2.35 -0.92 -12.74
C ALA A 164 -3.84 -1.23 -12.51
N ALA A 165 -4.69 -0.50 -13.22
CA ALA A 165 -6.13 -0.73 -13.19
C ALA A 165 -6.49 -2.13 -13.69
N THR A 166 -7.47 -2.76 -13.05
CA THR A 166 -7.97 -4.10 -13.40
C THR A 166 -9.37 -4.03 -13.97
N THR A 167 -9.79 -5.07 -14.69
CA THR A 167 -11.16 -5.18 -15.21
C THR A 167 -12.15 -5.75 -14.19
N LYS A 168 -11.65 -6.35 -13.11
CA LYS A 168 -12.41 -6.87 -11.98
C LYS A 168 -12.22 -5.99 -10.76
N PRO A 169 -13.15 -6.00 -9.80
CA PRO A 169 -12.95 -5.38 -8.49
C PRO A 169 -11.83 -6.10 -7.72
N VAL A 170 -10.72 -5.42 -7.51
CA VAL A 170 -9.53 -5.94 -6.82
C VAL A 170 -9.10 -4.97 -5.74
N ALA A 171 -8.60 -5.48 -4.63
CA ALA A 171 -7.87 -4.73 -3.61
C ALA A 171 -6.41 -5.17 -3.62
N THR A 172 -5.49 -4.22 -3.75
CA THR A 172 -4.04 -4.43 -3.66
C THR A 172 -3.53 -3.81 -2.38
N LEU A 173 -3.00 -4.63 -1.47
CA LEU A 173 -2.42 -4.21 -0.20
C LEU A 173 -0.90 -4.19 -0.32
N ILE A 174 -0.24 -3.12 0.14
CA ILE A 174 1.19 -2.92 -0.04
C ILE A 174 1.83 -2.48 1.28
N THR A 175 2.98 -3.07 1.60
CA THR A 175 3.83 -2.64 2.71
C THR A 175 5.31 -2.89 2.41
N CYS A 176 6.18 -2.34 3.25
CA CYS A 176 7.63 -2.60 3.18
C CYS A 176 7.97 -4.04 3.54
N TYR A 177 9.15 -4.52 3.11
CA TYR A 177 9.67 -5.85 3.43
C TYR A 177 11.20 -5.93 3.14
N PRO A 178 12.00 -6.71 3.90
CA PRO A 178 11.65 -7.30 5.19
C PRO A 178 11.46 -6.24 6.28
N TYR A 179 10.79 -6.61 7.38
CA TYR A 179 10.57 -5.76 8.54
C TYR A 179 11.86 -5.05 8.97
N MET A 180 11.82 -3.73 9.17
CA MET A 180 12.97 -2.86 9.53
C MET A 180 14.11 -2.79 8.48
N VAL A 181 13.93 -3.36 7.28
CA VAL A 181 14.97 -3.39 6.22
C VAL A 181 14.51 -2.69 4.94
N ASP A 182 13.24 -2.83 4.56
CA ASP A 182 12.51 -2.07 3.53
C ASP A 182 13.05 -2.14 2.09
N THR A 183 13.87 -3.13 1.80
CA THR A 183 14.47 -3.28 0.47
C THR A 183 13.49 -3.72 -0.61
N HIS A 184 12.36 -4.29 -0.22
CA HIS A 184 11.31 -4.81 -1.10
C HIS A 184 9.92 -4.32 -0.63
N ARG A 185 8.88 -4.79 -1.32
CA ARG A 185 7.48 -4.63 -0.93
C ARG A 185 6.78 -5.98 -0.93
N VAL A 186 5.96 -6.22 0.11
CA VAL A 186 4.93 -7.27 0.04
C VAL A 186 3.72 -6.68 -0.65
N VAL A 187 3.22 -7.37 -1.65
CA VAL A 187 2.01 -7.04 -2.39
C VAL A 187 1.03 -8.19 -2.27
N ILE A 188 -0.14 -7.91 -1.72
CA ILE A 188 -1.26 -8.84 -1.63
C ILE A 188 -2.33 -8.39 -2.61
N VAL A 189 -2.80 -9.29 -3.45
CA VAL A 189 -3.91 -9.04 -4.38
C VAL A 189 -5.12 -9.86 -3.93
N ALA A 190 -6.24 -9.19 -3.68
CA ALA A 190 -7.49 -9.82 -3.26
C ALA A 190 -8.65 -9.44 -4.19
N GLU A 191 -9.46 -10.42 -4.61
CA GLU A 191 -10.65 -10.22 -5.46
C GLU A 191 -11.92 -10.14 -4.64
N LEU A 192 -12.84 -9.24 -5.04
CA LEU A 192 -14.19 -9.14 -4.47
C LEU A 192 -14.97 -10.46 -4.67
N GLN A 193 -15.70 -10.84 -3.63
CA GLN A 193 -16.61 -12.00 -3.62
C GLN A 193 -17.98 -11.69 -4.22
#